data_47bb40a676188a0dbf6d5e50e13fd0a4
#
_entry.id   47bb40a676188a0dbf6d5e50e13fd0a4
#
_cell.length_a   1.000
_cell.length_b   1.000
_cell.length_c   1.000
_cell.angle_alpha   90.00
_cell.angle_beta   90.00
_cell.angle_gamma   90.00
#
_symmetry.space_group_name_H-M   'P 1'
#
loop_
_entity.id
_entity.type
_entity.pdbx_description
1 polymer ?
#
loop_
_entity_poly.entity_id
_entity_poly.type
_entity_poly.pdbx_seq_one_letter_code
_entity_poly.pdbx_strand_id
1 'polypeptide(L)'
;IVNLNNSLDINYEIYDIHKKRKVRSSKVYGIPNQIRQLAHYTSDGIYESITGIKGIAATRLLYVNEIKDSKQISSYKLMLADSDGANEKILLSSSDPIISPSWSPDGKRVAYVSFETGIAKVFIQEIASGKREAVLLKDTQISSPSWSPDGKYLSLTLYQDGNAEIYILRL
;
A
#
# COMPACT_ATOMS: atom_id res chain seq x y z
N ILE A 1 -16.10 20.31 -15.54
CA ILE A 1 -16.60 18.95 -15.20
C ILE A 1 -17.80 18.72 -16.08
N VAL A 2 -17.73 17.76 -16.98
CA VAL A 2 -18.86 17.40 -17.86
C VAL A 2 -19.36 16.02 -17.44
N ASN A 3 -20.64 15.93 -17.13
CA ASN A 3 -21.29 14.66 -16.78
C ASN A 3 -22.08 14.19 -18.00
N LEU A 4 -21.56 13.22 -18.73
CA LEU A 4 -22.24 12.54 -19.82
C LEU A 4 -22.28 11.05 -19.50
N ASN A 5 -23.49 10.49 -19.37
CA ASN A 5 -23.72 9.04 -19.18
C ASN A 5 -23.02 8.41 -17.97
N ASN A 6 -23.16 9.02 -16.76
CA ASN A 6 -22.56 8.51 -15.52
C ASN A 6 -21.02 8.48 -15.55
N SER A 7 -20.36 9.22 -16.45
CA SER A 7 -18.93 9.44 -16.50
C SER A 7 -18.57 10.82 -15.95
N LEU A 8 -17.36 10.95 -15.40
CA LEU A 8 -16.79 12.17 -14.87
C LEU A 8 -15.47 12.45 -15.58
N ASP A 9 -15.40 13.61 -16.25
CA ASP A 9 -14.20 14.06 -16.96
C ASP A 9 -13.64 15.31 -16.28
N ILE A 10 -12.38 15.25 -15.85
CA ILE A 10 -11.64 16.38 -15.32
C ILE A 10 -10.65 16.82 -16.40
N ASN A 11 -10.90 18.03 -16.99
CA ASN A 11 -9.97 18.64 -17.91
C ASN A 11 -9.23 19.75 -17.18
N TYR A 12 -7.91 19.81 -17.29
CA TYR A 12 -7.13 20.91 -16.72
C TYR A 12 -6.00 21.32 -17.64
N GLU A 13 -5.62 22.60 -17.53
CA GLU A 13 -4.51 23.19 -18.26
C GLU A 13 -3.61 23.94 -17.28
N ILE A 14 -2.31 23.84 -17.48
CA ILE A 14 -1.29 24.53 -16.69
C ILE A 14 -0.59 25.52 -17.59
N TYR A 15 -0.51 26.77 -17.14
CA TYR A 15 0.15 27.87 -17.85
C TYR A 15 1.31 28.43 -17.01
N ASP A 16 2.46 28.59 -17.65
CA ASP A 16 3.56 29.41 -17.12
C ASP A 16 3.24 30.88 -17.45
N ILE A 17 2.85 31.64 -16.45
CA ILE A 17 2.48 33.05 -16.61
C ILE A 17 3.68 33.94 -16.95
N HIS A 18 4.89 33.57 -16.50
CA HIS A 18 6.11 34.33 -16.80
C HIS A 18 6.54 34.12 -18.25
N LYS A 19 6.51 32.88 -18.73
CA LYS A 19 6.84 32.54 -20.12
C LYS A 19 5.65 32.66 -21.09
N LYS A 20 4.47 33.01 -20.58
CA LYS A 20 3.21 33.18 -21.34
C LYS A 20 2.91 31.97 -22.25
N ARG A 21 3.17 30.75 -21.78
CA ARG A 21 2.95 29.52 -22.56
C ARG A 21 2.21 28.48 -21.77
N LYS A 22 1.45 27.65 -22.49
CA LYS A 22 0.88 26.42 -21.92
C LYS A 22 2.00 25.42 -21.63
N VAL A 23 2.03 24.87 -20.41
CA VAL A 23 2.96 23.85 -19.96
C VAL A 23 2.37 22.46 -20.20
N ARG A 24 1.11 22.25 -19.81
CA ARG A 24 0.41 20.97 -19.93
C ARG A 24 -1.08 21.18 -20.18
N SER A 25 -1.67 20.29 -20.97
CA SER A 25 -3.11 20.05 -21.05
C SER A 25 -3.33 18.56 -20.79
N SER A 26 -4.24 18.21 -19.91
CA SER A 26 -4.48 16.82 -19.56
C SER A 26 -5.95 16.58 -19.23
N LYS A 27 -6.34 15.32 -19.33
CA LYS A 27 -7.70 14.86 -19.08
C LYS A 27 -7.69 13.60 -18.27
N VAL A 28 -8.48 13.55 -17.21
CA VAL A 28 -8.64 12.39 -16.33
C VAL A 28 -10.07 11.92 -16.41
N TYR A 29 -10.26 10.63 -16.62
CA TYR A 29 -11.57 10.01 -16.81
C TYR A 29 -11.92 9.07 -15.66
N GLY A 30 -13.19 8.99 -15.29
CA GLY A 30 -13.69 8.05 -14.32
C GLY A 30 -15.20 8.13 -14.14
N ILE A 31 -15.68 7.60 -13.03
CA ILE A 31 -17.09 7.63 -12.64
C ILE A 31 -17.24 8.45 -11.34
N PRO A 32 -18.44 8.96 -11.02
CA PRO A 32 -18.66 9.84 -9.88
C PRO A 32 -18.17 9.31 -8.54
N ASN A 33 -18.26 8.01 -8.30
CA ASN A 33 -17.78 7.39 -7.06
C ASN A 33 -16.24 7.34 -6.97
N GLN A 34 -15.51 7.66 -8.04
CA GLN A 34 -14.05 7.75 -8.09
C GLN A 34 -13.54 9.19 -8.04
N ILE A 35 -14.40 10.18 -7.77
CA ILE A 35 -14.04 11.60 -7.82
C ILE A 35 -12.79 11.92 -7.00
N ARG A 36 -12.63 11.31 -5.86
CA ARG A 36 -11.47 11.46 -4.98
C ARG A 36 -10.19 10.93 -5.65
N GLN A 37 -10.24 9.76 -6.24
CA GLN A 37 -9.10 9.19 -6.98
C GLN A 37 -8.74 10.03 -8.19
N LEU A 38 -9.73 10.56 -8.91
CA LEU A 38 -9.52 11.47 -10.04
C LEU A 38 -8.86 12.78 -9.59
N ALA A 39 -9.25 13.31 -8.42
CA ALA A 39 -8.62 14.49 -7.83
C ALA A 39 -7.14 14.21 -7.50
N HIS A 40 -6.82 13.06 -6.91
CA HIS A 40 -5.44 12.66 -6.64
C HIS A 40 -4.61 12.52 -7.93
N TYR A 41 -5.11 11.86 -8.97
CA TYR A 41 -4.42 11.79 -10.27
C TYR A 41 -4.21 13.17 -10.90
N THR A 42 -5.20 14.06 -10.76
CA THR A 42 -5.08 15.44 -11.24
C THR A 42 -4.00 16.19 -10.47
N SER A 43 -3.99 16.07 -9.14
CA SER A 43 -2.96 16.64 -8.26
C SER A 43 -1.56 16.15 -8.62
N ASP A 44 -1.38 14.85 -8.81
CA ASP A 44 -0.10 14.26 -9.20
C ASP A 44 0.38 14.80 -10.55
N GLY A 45 -0.52 14.90 -11.53
CA GLY A 45 -0.18 15.46 -12.84
C GLY A 45 0.20 16.93 -12.80
N ILE A 46 -0.45 17.73 -11.94
CA ILE A 46 -0.09 19.13 -11.71
C ILE A 46 1.27 19.23 -11.02
N TYR A 47 1.47 18.48 -9.94
CA TYR A 47 2.73 18.45 -9.18
C TYR A 47 3.92 18.09 -10.08
N GLU A 48 3.80 17.01 -10.86
CA GLU A 48 4.82 16.58 -11.81
C GLU A 48 5.15 17.64 -12.86
N SER A 49 4.13 18.34 -13.35
CA SER A 49 4.31 19.38 -14.38
C SER A 49 5.06 20.62 -13.85
N ILE A 50 4.96 20.88 -12.55
CA ILE A 50 5.61 22.03 -11.91
C ILE A 50 7.03 21.66 -11.43
N THR A 51 7.20 20.48 -10.86
CA THR A 51 8.43 20.08 -10.18
C THR A 51 9.33 19.15 -10.99
N GLY A 52 8.78 18.48 -12.02
CA GLY A 52 9.44 17.38 -12.73
C GLY A 52 9.50 16.07 -11.93
N ILE A 53 8.92 16.02 -10.74
CA ILE A 53 8.91 14.87 -9.84
C ILE A 53 7.51 14.24 -9.85
N LYS A 54 7.44 12.92 -9.96
CA LYS A 54 6.15 12.20 -9.92
C LYS A 54 5.44 12.45 -8.59
N GLY A 55 4.15 12.78 -8.64
CA GLY A 55 3.30 12.96 -7.47
C GLY A 55 3.01 11.62 -6.75
N ILE A 56 2.58 11.72 -5.50
CA ILE A 56 2.26 10.57 -4.63
C ILE A 56 0.83 10.63 -4.08
N ALA A 57 0.01 11.60 -4.51
CA ALA A 57 -1.35 11.77 -3.99
C ALA A 57 -2.25 10.56 -4.31
N ALA A 58 -2.05 9.92 -5.48
CA ALA A 58 -2.78 8.72 -5.88
C ALA A 58 -2.21 7.41 -5.31
N THR A 59 -1.30 7.48 -4.34
CA THR A 59 -0.76 6.29 -3.67
C THR A 59 -1.62 5.86 -2.48
N ARG A 60 -1.29 4.72 -1.88
CA ARG A 60 -1.97 4.20 -0.69
C ARG A 60 -0.98 3.93 0.42
N LEU A 61 -1.45 4.04 1.64
CA LEU A 61 -0.72 3.71 2.87
C LEU A 61 -1.07 2.28 3.28
N LEU A 62 -0.05 1.55 3.72
CA LEU A 62 -0.19 0.27 4.40
C LEU A 62 0.49 0.41 5.77
N TYR A 63 -0.25 0.21 6.83
CA TYR A 63 0.25 0.42 8.19
C TYR A 63 -0.40 -0.50 9.20
N VAL A 64 0.21 -0.63 10.35
CA VAL A 64 -0.36 -1.34 11.50
C VAL A 64 -0.77 -0.33 12.54
N ASN A 65 -2.01 -0.47 13.01
CA ASN A 65 -2.55 0.30 14.13
C ASN A 65 -2.61 -0.61 15.36
N GLU A 66 -1.88 -0.25 16.41
CA GLU A 66 -2.00 -0.87 17.74
C GLU A 66 -2.99 -0.04 18.58
N ILE A 67 -3.99 -0.70 19.11
CA ILE A 67 -5.00 -0.09 19.99
C ILE A 67 -4.91 -0.78 21.35
N LYS A 68 -4.73 -0.01 22.41
CA LYS A 68 -4.78 -0.48 23.79
C LYS A 68 -6.14 -0.17 24.40
N ASP A 69 -6.74 -1.14 25.05
CA ASP A 69 -7.96 -0.95 25.80
C ASP A 69 -7.68 -0.31 27.19
N SER A 70 -8.74 -0.12 27.97
CA SER A 70 -8.63 0.42 29.33
C SER A 70 -7.84 -0.46 30.31
N LYS A 71 -7.64 -1.73 29.99
CA LYS A 71 -6.84 -2.71 30.74
C LYS A 71 -5.42 -2.86 30.19
N GLN A 72 -5.02 -2.00 29.27
CA GLN A 72 -3.71 -2.04 28.57
C GLN A 72 -3.50 -3.31 27.73
N ILE A 73 -4.59 -3.97 27.32
CA ILE A 73 -4.52 -5.10 26.40
C ILE A 73 -4.47 -4.55 24.98
N SER A 74 -3.41 -4.92 24.24
CA SER A 74 -3.22 -4.49 22.86
C SER A 74 -4.05 -5.33 21.89
N SER A 75 -4.56 -4.69 20.85
CA SER A 75 -5.06 -5.31 19.63
C SER A 75 -4.44 -4.64 18.42
N TYR A 76 -4.27 -5.39 17.35
CA TYR A 76 -3.53 -4.95 16.17
C TYR A 76 -4.42 -5.02 14.94
N LYS A 77 -4.33 -4.00 14.09
CA LYS A 77 -5.04 -3.97 12.81
C LYS A 77 -4.06 -3.65 11.69
N LEU A 78 -3.99 -4.52 10.70
CA LEU A 78 -3.35 -4.21 9.43
C LEU A 78 -4.32 -3.38 8.59
N MET A 79 -3.93 -2.17 8.25
CA MET A 79 -4.77 -1.15 7.66
C MET A 79 -4.26 -0.73 6.30
N LEU A 80 -5.19 -0.38 5.44
CA LEU A 80 -5.00 0.25 4.14
C LEU A 80 -5.77 1.57 4.13
N ALA A 81 -5.16 2.63 3.59
CA ALA A 81 -5.83 3.92 3.37
C ALA A 81 -5.29 4.60 2.10
N ASP A 82 -5.98 5.62 1.62
CA ASP A 82 -5.42 6.55 0.64
C ASP A 82 -4.28 7.37 1.30
N SER A 83 -3.43 7.99 0.49
CA SER A 83 -2.27 8.76 0.96
C SER A 83 -2.61 9.89 1.95
N ASP A 84 -3.86 10.38 1.92
CA ASP A 84 -4.39 11.42 2.80
C ASP A 84 -5.18 10.87 4.00
N GLY A 85 -5.11 9.55 4.24
CA GLY A 85 -5.76 8.85 5.35
C GLY A 85 -7.24 8.53 5.13
N ALA A 86 -7.83 8.87 3.98
CA ALA A 86 -9.22 8.49 3.70
C ALA A 86 -9.35 7.04 3.22
N ASN A 87 -10.62 6.58 3.13
CA ASN A 87 -10.98 5.24 2.65
C ASN A 87 -10.27 4.12 3.41
N GLU A 88 -10.14 4.27 4.73
CA GLU A 88 -9.53 3.25 5.58
C GLU A 88 -10.24 1.90 5.43
N LYS A 89 -9.44 0.86 5.28
CA LYS A 89 -9.90 -0.52 5.20
C LYS A 89 -9.06 -1.40 6.11
N ILE A 90 -9.71 -2.18 6.95
CA ILE A 90 -9.05 -3.22 7.75
C ILE A 90 -8.81 -4.43 6.86
N LEU A 91 -7.55 -4.84 6.72
CA LEU A 91 -7.15 -6.06 6.02
C LEU A 91 -7.10 -7.27 6.95
N LEU A 92 -6.70 -7.04 8.21
CA LEU A 92 -6.61 -8.07 9.25
C LEU A 92 -6.78 -7.42 10.63
N SER A 93 -7.46 -8.11 11.54
CA SER A 93 -7.48 -7.81 12.98
C SER A 93 -6.93 -8.99 13.76
N SER A 94 -6.09 -8.73 14.76
CA SER A 94 -5.44 -9.75 15.58
C SER A 94 -5.30 -9.27 17.03
N SER A 95 -5.36 -10.21 17.98
CA SER A 95 -4.93 -9.99 19.38
C SER A 95 -3.40 -10.01 19.51
N ASP A 96 -2.73 -10.61 18.53
CA ASP A 96 -1.28 -10.78 18.54
C ASP A 96 -0.62 -9.77 17.61
N PRO A 97 0.65 -9.41 17.85
CA PRO A 97 1.34 -8.42 17.05
C PRO A 97 1.35 -8.71 15.55
N ILE A 98 1.16 -7.66 14.76
CA ILE A 98 1.39 -7.63 13.33
C ILE A 98 2.48 -6.60 13.08
N ILE A 99 3.54 -6.95 12.35
CA ILE A 99 4.66 -6.06 12.09
C ILE A 99 5.18 -6.17 10.65
N SER A 100 6.01 -5.23 10.24
CA SER A 100 6.74 -5.21 8.96
C SER A 100 5.86 -5.42 7.73
N PRO A 101 4.77 -4.66 7.55
CA PRO A 101 3.95 -4.76 6.36
C PRO A 101 4.72 -4.24 5.13
N SER A 102 4.58 -4.95 4.01
CA SER A 102 5.28 -4.66 2.76
C SER A 102 4.35 -4.86 1.55
N TRP A 103 4.35 -3.91 0.61
CA TRP A 103 3.58 -3.96 -0.61
C TRP A 103 4.23 -4.82 -1.68
N SER A 104 3.43 -5.63 -2.40
CA SER A 104 3.87 -6.16 -3.69
C SER A 104 3.96 -5.03 -4.73
N PRO A 105 4.89 -5.11 -5.70
CA PRO A 105 5.09 -4.04 -6.69
C PRO A 105 3.85 -3.74 -7.55
N ASP A 106 2.99 -4.73 -7.76
CA ASP A 106 1.73 -4.60 -8.49
C ASP A 106 0.59 -3.99 -7.65
N GLY A 107 0.82 -3.78 -6.34
CA GLY A 107 -0.16 -3.24 -5.42
C GLY A 107 -1.37 -4.15 -5.15
N LYS A 108 -1.30 -5.44 -5.50
CA LYS A 108 -2.41 -6.40 -5.33
C LYS A 108 -2.29 -7.25 -4.09
N ARG A 109 -1.07 -7.44 -3.59
CA ARG A 109 -0.75 -8.27 -2.43
C ARG A 109 0.01 -7.47 -1.38
N VAL A 110 -0.06 -7.93 -0.16
CA VAL A 110 0.75 -7.45 0.96
C VAL A 110 1.42 -8.63 1.64
N ALA A 111 2.65 -8.44 2.09
CA ALA A 111 3.34 -9.36 2.99
C ALA A 111 3.47 -8.70 4.36
N TYR A 112 3.36 -9.47 5.43
CA TYR A 112 3.50 -8.98 6.80
C TYR A 112 3.89 -10.13 7.73
N VAL A 113 4.41 -9.80 8.90
CA VAL A 113 4.67 -10.76 9.97
C VAL A 113 3.49 -10.76 10.93
N SER A 114 3.01 -11.94 11.33
CA SER A 114 2.00 -12.12 12.37
C SER A 114 2.48 -13.13 13.42
N PHE A 115 2.12 -12.86 14.67
CA PHE A 115 2.42 -13.74 15.81
C PHE A 115 1.22 -14.61 16.22
N GLU A 116 0.15 -14.64 15.46
CA GLU A 116 -1.09 -15.38 15.74
C GLU A 116 -0.92 -16.88 15.97
N THR A 117 0.21 -17.44 15.59
CA THR A 117 0.55 -18.86 15.81
C THR A 117 1.50 -19.08 17.00
N GLY A 118 1.73 -18.04 17.81
CA GLY A 118 2.68 -18.06 18.92
C GLY A 118 4.14 -17.82 18.53
N ILE A 119 4.47 -17.91 17.24
CA ILE A 119 5.79 -17.60 16.68
C ILE A 119 5.64 -16.66 15.47
N ALA A 120 6.68 -15.88 15.18
CA ALA A 120 6.70 -14.98 14.05
C ALA A 120 6.63 -15.76 12.73
N LYS A 121 5.59 -15.54 11.94
CA LYS A 121 5.43 -16.08 10.57
C LYS A 121 5.11 -14.97 9.59
N VAL A 122 5.64 -15.09 8.38
CA VAL A 122 5.29 -14.22 7.27
C VAL A 122 4.04 -14.75 6.58
N PHE A 123 3.10 -13.85 6.34
CA PHE A 123 1.91 -14.12 5.54
C PHE A 123 1.94 -13.26 4.28
N ILE A 124 1.44 -13.81 3.18
CA ILE A 124 1.13 -13.10 1.96
C ILE A 124 -0.40 -13.07 1.82
N GLN A 125 -0.97 -11.87 1.66
CA GLN A 125 -2.41 -11.69 1.56
C GLN A 125 -2.79 -10.94 0.28
N GLU A 126 -3.78 -11.45 -0.42
CA GLU A 126 -4.46 -10.77 -1.53
C GLU A 126 -5.42 -9.70 -0.99
N ILE A 127 -5.29 -8.47 -1.47
CA ILE A 127 -6.10 -7.34 -0.98
C ILE A 127 -7.57 -7.45 -1.42
N ALA A 128 -7.79 -7.93 -2.65
CA ALA A 128 -9.13 -8.01 -3.23
C ALA A 128 -10.00 -9.09 -2.57
N SER A 129 -9.45 -10.29 -2.39
CA SER A 129 -10.16 -11.45 -1.84
C SER A 129 -10.03 -11.59 -0.33
N GLY A 130 -8.99 -10.99 0.27
CA GLY A 130 -8.60 -11.22 1.65
C GLY A 130 -7.94 -12.59 1.89
N LYS A 131 -7.80 -13.43 0.84
CA LYS A 131 -7.13 -14.72 0.95
C LYS A 131 -5.68 -14.51 1.36
N ARG A 132 -5.22 -15.28 2.38
CA ARG A 132 -3.86 -15.22 2.87
C ARG A 132 -3.25 -16.61 3.02
N GLU A 133 -1.96 -16.67 2.83
CA GLU A 133 -1.17 -17.90 2.94
C GLU A 133 0.08 -17.62 3.77
N ALA A 134 0.40 -18.54 4.70
CA ALA A 134 1.64 -18.48 5.45
C ALA A 134 2.80 -18.93 4.57
N VAL A 135 3.90 -18.21 4.63
CA VAL A 135 5.18 -18.67 4.08
C VAL A 135 5.71 -19.77 4.99
N LEU A 136 5.68 -21.00 4.52
CA LEU A 136 6.10 -22.16 5.27
C LEU A 136 7.61 -22.39 5.07
N LEU A 137 8.41 -21.93 6.01
CA LEU A 137 9.79 -22.33 6.18
C LEU A 137 9.88 -23.04 7.53
N LYS A 138 10.50 -24.22 7.52
CA LYS A 138 10.55 -25.19 8.60
C LYS A 138 10.89 -24.57 9.96
N ASP A 139 9.99 -24.67 10.94
CA ASP A 139 10.13 -24.35 12.39
C ASP A 139 11.00 -23.13 12.77
N THR A 140 11.12 -22.16 11.89
CA THR A 140 12.04 -21.03 12.00
C THR A 140 11.25 -19.74 12.16
N GLN A 141 11.74 -18.84 13.02
CA GLN A 141 11.20 -17.48 13.08
C GLN A 141 11.58 -16.71 11.83
N ILE A 142 10.59 -16.12 11.18
CA ILE A 142 10.75 -15.39 9.93
C ILE A 142 10.27 -13.96 10.14
N SER A 143 11.05 -12.99 9.65
CA SER A 143 10.68 -11.57 9.74
C SER A 143 11.07 -10.78 8.48
N SER A 144 10.71 -9.47 8.48
CA SER A 144 11.16 -8.44 7.53
C SER A 144 10.95 -8.82 6.06
N PRO A 145 9.71 -9.16 5.63
CA PRO A 145 9.44 -9.47 4.24
C PRO A 145 9.63 -8.23 3.37
N SER A 146 10.33 -8.39 2.24
CA SER A 146 10.48 -7.35 1.23
C SER A 146 10.41 -7.94 -0.18
N TRP A 147 9.58 -7.34 -1.03
CA TRP A 147 9.35 -7.82 -2.39
C TRP A 147 10.46 -7.41 -3.35
N SER A 148 10.81 -8.30 -4.28
CA SER A 148 11.60 -7.91 -5.45
C SER A 148 10.80 -6.98 -6.36
N PRO A 149 11.46 -6.08 -7.13
CA PRO A 149 10.77 -5.13 -8.01
C PRO A 149 9.87 -5.80 -9.06
N ASP A 150 10.16 -7.03 -9.46
CA ASP A 150 9.37 -7.82 -10.42
C ASP A 150 8.25 -8.66 -9.76
N GLY A 151 8.18 -8.65 -8.42
CA GLY A 151 7.17 -9.37 -7.64
C GLY A 151 7.30 -10.90 -7.63
N LYS A 152 8.43 -11.44 -8.12
CA LYS A 152 8.65 -12.90 -8.20
C LYS A 152 9.34 -13.48 -6.99
N TYR A 153 10.00 -12.63 -6.20
CA TYR A 153 10.76 -13.04 -5.03
C TYR A 153 10.36 -12.23 -3.81
N LEU A 154 10.57 -12.83 -2.65
CA LEU A 154 10.44 -12.19 -1.36
C LEU A 154 11.74 -12.43 -0.58
N SER A 155 12.43 -11.37 -0.18
CA SER A 155 13.52 -11.50 0.80
C SER A 155 12.93 -11.56 2.19
N LEU A 156 13.53 -12.37 3.03
CA LEU A 156 13.11 -12.68 4.40
C LEU A 156 14.33 -12.74 5.31
N THR A 157 14.17 -12.38 6.58
CA THR A 157 15.16 -12.69 7.61
C THR A 157 14.74 -13.95 8.34
N LEU A 158 15.61 -14.96 8.37
CA LEU A 158 15.44 -16.16 9.15
C LEU A 158 16.35 -16.10 10.38
N TYR A 159 15.83 -16.53 11.53
CA TYR A 159 16.61 -16.65 12.76
C TYR A 159 16.84 -18.13 13.02
N GLN A 160 18.08 -18.58 12.84
CA GLN A 160 18.50 -19.96 13.02
C GLN A 160 19.79 -20.01 13.82
N ASP A 161 19.86 -20.89 14.84
CA ASP A 161 21.04 -21.13 15.67
C ASP A 161 21.68 -19.86 16.27
N GLY A 162 20.82 -18.86 16.61
CA GLY A 162 21.27 -17.59 17.18
C GLY A 162 21.75 -16.55 16.16
N ASN A 163 21.72 -16.87 14.87
CA ASN A 163 22.09 -15.97 13.78
C ASN A 163 20.87 -15.52 12.97
N ALA A 164 20.96 -14.31 12.41
CA ALA A 164 19.99 -13.78 11.47
C ALA A 164 20.56 -13.86 10.05
N GLU A 165 19.89 -14.60 9.17
CA GLU A 165 20.30 -14.82 7.78
C GLU A 165 19.27 -14.26 6.82
N ILE A 166 19.71 -13.74 5.68
CA ILE A 166 18.80 -13.24 4.63
C ILE A 166 18.57 -14.36 3.61
N TYR A 167 17.31 -14.67 3.42
CA TYR A 167 16.86 -15.65 2.44
C TYR A 167 16.03 -15.01 1.34
N ILE A 168 16.11 -15.59 0.14
CA ILE A 168 15.29 -15.20 -1.00
C ILE A 168 14.38 -16.37 -1.35
N LEU A 169 13.08 -16.14 -1.21
CA LEU A 169 12.04 -17.08 -1.57
C LEU A 169 11.51 -16.73 -2.96
N ARG A 170 11.39 -17.73 -3.83
CA ARG A 170 10.65 -17.61 -5.08
C ARG A 170 9.16 -17.88 -4.80
N LEU A 171 8.29 -17.00 -5.30
CA LEU A 171 6.83 -17.04 -5.15
C LEU A 171 6.14 -17.78 -6.29
#